data_714cbb2d43889a0986c25fc27b306fbb
#
_entry.id   714cbb2d43889a0986c25fc27b306fbb
#
_cell.length_a   1.000
_cell.length_b   1.000
_cell.length_c   1.000
_cell.angle_alpha   90.00
_cell.angle_beta   90.00
_cell.angle_gamma   90.00
#
_symmetry.space_group_name_H-M   'P 1'
#
loop_
_entity.id
_entity.type
_entity.pdbx_description
1 polymer ?
#
loop_
_entity_poly.entity_id
_entity_poly.type
_entity_poly.pdbx_seq_one_letter_code
_entity_poly.pdbx_strand_id
1 'polypeptide(L)'
;HHGNLKEKLIQNAYDWISENGIEGISLRKIAKISKVSQTAPYRHFSSKEHLLADVTKLGFENFSSKLSSSKDKKDPIENLVEIGIKYIDFGMNNQNIISLMFDYPLPKSDYPELLLSANDAFSNLQDKVKALHKNNTSKTQLNSISIHAFAHGLLNIIQMNERIVLGRK
;
A
#
# COMPACT_ATOMS: atom_id res chain seq x y z
N HIS A 1 -6.72 2.26 28.27
CA HIS A 1 -5.48 2.44 27.48
C HIS A 1 -5.03 1.21 26.67
N HIS A 2 -5.87 0.16 26.46
CA HIS A 2 -5.47 -1.03 25.69
C HIS A 2 -5.71 -0.90 24.16
N GLY A 3 -6.57 0.02 23.69
CA GLY A 3 -6.82 0.20 22.25
C GLY A 3 -5.63 0.83 21.47
N ASN A 4 -4.78 1.56 22.15
CA ASN A 4 -3.67 2.29 21.49
C ASN A 4 -2.40 1.43 21.26
N LEU A 5 -2.25 0.24 21.90
CA LEU A 5 -1.01 -0.54 21.75
C LEU A 5 -0.94 -1.28 20.41
N LYS A 6 -2.04 -1.87 19.93
CA LYS A 6 -2.07 -2.55 18.64
C LYS A 6 -1.71 -1.58 17.52
N GLU A 7 -2.36 -0.43 17.49
CA GLU A 7 -2.10 0.64 16.51
C GLU A 7 -0.65 1.14 16.57
N LYS A 8 -0.11 1.35 17.77
CA LYS A 8 1.28 1.74 17.96
C LYS A 8 2.26 0.68 17.44
N LEU A 9 1.98 -0.60 17.65
CA LEU A 9 2.81 -1.70 17.13
C LEU A 9 2.79 -1.73 15.61
N ILE A 10 1.60 -1.55 14.99
CA ILE A 10 1.43 -1.47 13.54
C ILE A 10 2.19 -0.27 12.98
N GLN A 11 2.03 0.92 13.56
CA GLN A 11 2.73 2.12 13.09
C GLN A 11 4.25 1.98 13.19
N ASN A 12 4.77 1.49 14.32
CA ASN A 12 6.20 1.25 14.48
C ASN A 12 6.74 0.20 13.50
N ALA A 13 5.93 -0.81 13.15
CA ALA A 13 6.30 -1.79 12.13
C ALA A 13 6.29 -1.17 10.72
N TYR A 14 5.29 -0.34 10.43
CA TYR A 14 5.21 0.41 9.18
C TYR A 14 6.43 1.33 9.00
N ASP A 15 6.75 2.15 9.99
CA ASP A 15 7.89 3.07 9.95
C ASP A 15 9.20 2.30 9.77
N TRP A 16 9.38 1.22 10.54
CA TRP A 16 10.58 0.39 10.43
C TRP A 16 10.72 -0.26 9.05
N ILE A 17 9.63 -0.80 8.47
CA ILE A 17 9.63 -1.39 7.13
C ILE A 17 9.88 -0.32 6.07
N SER A 18 9.31 0.87 6.20
CA SER A 18 9.54 1.98 5.28
C SER A 18 11.03 2.30 5.12
N GLU A 19 11.78 2.25 6.22
CA GLU A 19 13.21 2.56 6.24
C GLU A 19 14.11 1.36 5.88
N ASN A 20 13.76 0.16 6.35
CA ASN A 20 14.68 -0.99 6.36
C ASN A 20 14.23 -2.15 5.46
N GLY A 21 13.03 -2.07 4.87
CA GLY A 21 12.42 -3.19 4.19
C GLY A 21 11.86 -4.25 5.14
N ILE A 22 11.44 -5.39 4.59
CA ILE A 22 10.78 -6.45 5.35
C ILE A 22 11.76 -7.40 6.05
N GLU A 23 13.04 -7.39 5.64
CA GLU A 23 14.05 -8.27 6.20
C GLU A 23 14.35 -7.92 7.66
N GLY A 24 14.45 -8.93 8.51
CA GLY A 24 14.77 -8.75 9.94
C GLY A 24 13.61 -8.27 10.83
N ILE A 25 12.42 -7.99 10.27
CA ILE A 25 11.26 -7.69 11.10
C ILE A 25 10.76 -8.94 11.83
N SER A 26 10.39 -8.77 13.10
CA SER A 26 9.77 -9.80 13.93
C SER A 26 8.94 -9.17 15.04
N LEU A 27 8.03 -9.92 15.64
CA LEU A 27 7.25 -9.45 16.79
C LEU A 27 8.16 -9.01 17.94
N ARG A 28 9.28 -9.72 18.19
CA ARG A 28 10.27 -9.34 19.20
C ARG A 28 10.98 -8.03 18.87
N LYS A 29 11.33 -7.82 17.59
CA LYS A 29 11.93 -6.56 17.11
C LYS A 29 10.98 -5.39 17.36
N ILE A 30 9.70 -5.54 16.99
CA ILE A 30 8.68 -4.51 17.17
C ILE A 30 8.38 -4.25 18.65
N ALA A 31 8.37 -5.28 19.51
CA ALA A 31 8.28 -5.09 20.96
C ALA A 31 9.41 -4.17 21.48
N LYS A 32 10.65 -4.44 21.06
CA LYS A 32 11.82 -3.63 21.45
C LYS A 32 11.70 -2.18 20.98
N ILE A 33 11.33 -1.96 19.69
CA ILE A 33 11.13 -0.61 19.10
C ILE A 33 10.02 0.13 19.85
N SER A 34 8.93 -0.56 20.17
CA SER A 34 7.75 0.01 20.84
C SER A 34 7.96 0.22 22.35
N LYS A 35 9.11 -0.23 22.90
CA LYS A 35 9.45 -0.16 24.34
C LYS A 35 8.41 -0.86 25.22
N VAL A 36 7.99 -2.06 24.82
CA VAL A 36 7.07 -2.93 25.55
C VAL A 36 7.70 -4.29 25.83
N SER A 37 7.07 -5.11 26.69
CA SER A 37 7.54 -6.48 26.95
C SER A 37 7.55 -7.31 25.68
N GLN A 38 8.47 -8.28 25.58
CA GLN A 38 8.59 -9.16 24.41
C GLN A 38 7.33 -9.99 24.14
N THR A 39 6.50 -10.17 25.16
CA THR A 39 5.23 -10.92 25.07
C THR A 39 4.04 -10.05 24.66
N ALA A 40 4.13 -8.73 24.77
CA ALA A 40 3.01 -7.82 24.48
C ALA A 40 2.45 -7.93 23.05
N PRO A 41 3.29 -8.00 21.99
CA PRO A 41 2.76 -8.14 20.62
C PRO A 41 1.97 -9.42 20.39
N TYR A 42 2.33 -10.52 21.07
CA TYR A 42 1.64 -11.82 20.90
C TYR A 42 0.20 -11.82 21.42
N ARG A 43 -0.21 -10.79 22.19
CA ARG A 43 -1.61 -10.58 22.57
C ARG A 43 -2.47 -10.02 21.43
N HIS A 44 -1.82 -9.46 20.39
CA HIS A 44 -2.48 -8.79 19.27
C HIS A 44 -2.27 -9.50 17.95
N PHE A 45 -1.13 -10.20 17.80
CA PHE A 45 -0.73 -10.85 16.55
C PHE A 45 -0.35 -12.30 16.82
N SER A 46 -1.03 -13.22 16.15
CA SER A 46 -0.75 -14.67 16.24
C SER A 46 0.57 -15.04 15.55
N SER A 47 1.00 -14.25 14.57
CA SER A 47 2.21 -14.50 13.80
C SER A 47 2.81 -13.20 13.24
N LYS A 48 4.01 -13.30 12.65
CA LYS A 48 4.61 -12.21 11.87
C LYS A 48 3.74 -11.81 10.68
N GLU A 49 3.16 -12.78 10.00
CA GLU A 49 2.28 -12.58 8.83
C GLU A 49 1.03 -11.79 9.22
N HIS A 50 0.47 -12.04 10.41
CA HIS A 50 -0.66 -11.27 10.93
C HIS A 50 -0.26 -9.79 11.15
N LEU A 51 0.90 -9.51 11.75
CA LEU A 51 1.41 -8.15 11.85
C LEU A 51 1.62 -7.53 10.47
N LEU A 52 2.23 -8.26 9.52
CA LEU A 52 2.45 -7.78 8.16
C LEU A 52 1.15 -7.50 7.42
N ALA A 53 0.10 -8.29 7.66
CA ALA A 53 -1.23 -8.03 7.09
C ALA A 53 -1.79 -6.69 7.57
N ASP A 54 -1.71 -6.40 8.85
CA ASP A 54 -2.18 -5.12 9.41
C ASP A 54 -1.31 -3.94 8.92
N VAL A 55 0.01 -4.13 8.76
CA VAL A 55 0.90 -3.11 8.16
C VAL A 55 0.59 -2.89 6.69
N THR A 56 0.33 -3.97 5.93
CA THR A 56 -0.05 -3.88 4.51
C THR A 56 -1.40 -3.17 4.35
N LYS A 57 -2.36 -3.46 5.23
CA LYS A 57 -3.65 -2.74 5.31
C LYS A 57 -3.42 -1.24 5.48
N LEU A 58 -2.60 -0.83 6.45
CA LEU A 58 -2.25 0.57 6.67
C LEU A 58 -1.59 1.19 5.42
N GLY A 59 -0.76 0.41 4.71
CA GLY A 59 -0.18 0.81 3.42
C GLY A 59 -1.25 1.15 2.38
N PHE A 60 -2.26 0.28 2.22
CA PHE A 60 -3.37 0.53 1.30
C PHE A 60 -4.25 1.70 1.73
N GLU A 61 -4.48 1.91 3.02
CA GLU A 61 -5.24 3.05 3.55
C GLU A 61 -4.51 4.38 3.26
N ASN A 62 -3.20 4.45 3.51
CA ASN A 62 -2.38 5.61 3.20
C ASN A 62 -2.34 5.88 1.69
N PHE A 63 -2.20 4.83 0.89
CA PHE A 63 -2.21 4.91 -0.57
C PHE A 63 -3.56 5.42 -1.09
N SER A 64 -4.67 4.85 -0.63
CA SER A 64 -6.03 5.29 -0.99
C SER A 64 -6.26 6.75 -0.62
N SER A 65 -5.86 7.17 0.58
CA SER A 65 -5.93 8.56 1.04
C SER A 65 -5.14 9.51 0.14
N LYS A 66 -3.93 9.13 -0.28
CA LYS A 66 -3.12 9.91 -1.22
C LYS A 66 -3.80 10.06 -2.57
N LEU A 67 -4.35 8.97 -3.13
CA LEU A 67 -5.04 9.01 -4.42
C LEU A 67 -6.30 9.89 -4.39
N SER A 68 -7.04 9.84 -3.27
CA SER A 68 -8.30 10.58 -3.10
C SER A 68 -8.13 12.06 -2.70
N SER A 69 -6.89 12.51 -2.43
CA SER A 69 -6.64 13.86 -1.89
C SER A 69 -6.87 15.01 -2.87
N SER A 70 -7.24 14.74 -4.13
CA SER A 70 -7.51 15.75 -5.15
C SER A 70 -8.98 16.10 -5.24
N LYS A 71 -9.25 17.36 -5.61
CA LYS A 71 -10.57 17.75 -6.10
C LYS A 71 -10.76 17.22 -7.51
N ASP A 72 -11.95 16.68 -7.79
CA ASP A 72 -12.29 16.22 -9.12
C ASP A 72 -12.24 17.38 -10.13
N LYS A 73 -11.53 17.13 -11.21
CA LYS A 73 -11.49 18.04 -12.36
C LYS A 73 -12.68 17.76 -13.29
N LYS A 74 -13.02 18.75 -14.14
CA LYS A 74 -14.11 18.60 -15.11
C LYS A 74 -13.80 17.55 -16.18
N ASP A 75 -12.52 17.44 -16.58
CA ASP A 75 -12.07 16.44 -17.55
C ASP A 75 -11.74 15.12 -16.84
N PRO A 76 -12.43 14.01 -17.17
CA PRO A 76 -12.14 12.69 -16.61
C PRO A 76 -10.72 12.21 -16.92
N ILE A 77 -10.14 12.60 -18.07
CA ILE A 77 -8.75 12.21 -18.42
C ILE A 77 -7.75 12.88 -17.49
N GLU A 78 -7.94 14.17 -17.20
CA GLU A 78 -7.07 14.86 -16.22
C GLU A 78 -7.12 14.24 -14.83
N ASN A 79 -8.28 13.72 -14.41
CA ASN A 79 -8.40 12.99 -13.15
C ASN A 79 -7.57 11.69 -13.16
N LEU A 80 -7.56 10.96 -14.28
CA LEU A 80 -6.75 9.73 -14.40
C LEU A 80 -5.25 10.04 -14.43
N VAL A 81 -4.84 11.09 -15.13
CA VAL A 81 -3.44 11.54 -15.16
C VAL A 81 -2.99 11.90 -13.73
N GLU A 82 -3.81 12.61 -12.98
CA GLU A 82 -3.50 12.99 -11.62
C GLU A 82 -3.37 11.79 -10.67
N ILE A 83 -4.28 10.80 -10.80
CA ILE A 83 -4.15 9.53 -10.05
C ILE A 83 -2.83 8.84 -10.41
N GLY A 84 -2.47 8.78 -11.68
CA GLY A 84 -1.21 8.19 -12.13
C GLY A 84 0.01 8.89 -11.52
N ILE A 85 0.04 10.22 -11.52
CA ILE A 85 1.11 11.02 -10.90
C ILE A 85 1.20 10.72 -9.40
N LYS A 86 0.07 10.68 -8.68
CA LYS A 86 0.05 10.36 -7.25
C LYS A 86 0.46 8.94 -6.94
N TYR A 87 0.11 7.99 -7.81
CA TYR A 87 0.57 6.61 -7.72
C TYR A 87 2.10 6.56 -7.75
N ILE A 88 2.71 7.19 -8.75
CA ILE A 88 4.17 7.24 -8.90
C ILE A 88 4.81 7.96 -7.71
N ASP A 89 4.30 9.14 -7.32
CA ASP A 89 4.80 9.90 -6.18
C ASP A 89 4.76 9.09 -4.88
N PHE A 90 3.63 8.41 -4.60
CA PHE A 90 3.53 7.53 -3.43
C PHE A 90 4.56 6.40 -3.50
N GLY A 91 4.66 5.73 -4.64
CA GLY A 91 5.56 4.60 -4.83
C GLY A 91 7.03 4.97 -4.70
N MET A 92 7.43 6.13 -5.23
CA MET A 92 8.80 6.64 -5.12
C MET A 92 9.18 6.98 -3.67
N ASN A 93 8.23 7.51 -2.90
CA ASN A 93 8.46 7.89 -1.50
C ASN A 93 8.27 6.73 -0.51
N ASN A 94 7.68 5.59 -0.94
CA ASN A 94 7.31 4.47 -0.08
C ASN A 94 7.71 3.12 -0.71
N GLN A 95 8.91 2.99 -1.28
CA GLN A 95 9.33 1.82 -2.06
C GLN A 95 9.16 0.49 -1.32
N ASN A 96 9.60 0.42 -0.06
CA ASN A 96 9.50 -0.80 0.74
C ASN A 96 8.05 -1.16 1.10
N ILE A 97 7.19 -0.16 1.27
CA ILE A 97 5.76 -0.37 1.54
C ILE A 97 5.04 -0.85 0.27
N ILE A 98 5.35 -0.27 -0.90
CA ILE A 98 4.82 -0.75 -2.20
C ILE A 98 5.22 -2.21 -2.42
N SER A 99 6.48 -2.58 -2.17
CA SER A 99 6.91 -3.97 -2.30
C SER A 99 6.17 -4.89 -1.32
N LEU A 100 5.94 -4.47 -0.08
CA LEU A 100 5.11 -5.23 0.86
C LEU A 100 3.65 -5.38 0.36
N MET A 101 3.08 -4.33 -0.23
CA MET A 101 1.68 -4.33 -0.69
C MET A 101 1.46 -5.22 -1.92
N PHE A 102 2.39 -5.23 -2.86
CA PHE A 102 2.20 -5.83 -4.19
C PHE A 102 3.07 -7.06 -4.46
N ASP A 103 4.31 -7.10 -3.95
CA ASP A 103 5.28 -8.15 -4.29
C ASP A 103 5.41 -9.22 -3.20
N TYR A 104 5.13 -8.87 -1.93
CA TYR A 104 5.24 -9.84 -0.85
C TYR A 104 4.10 -10.86 -0.91
N PRO A 105 4.39 -12.17 -0.84
CA PRO A 105 3.41 -13.24 -1.04
C PRO A 105 2.52 -13.46 0.18
N LEU A 106 1.81 -12.41 0.60
CA LEU A 106 0.84 -12.50 1.68
C LEU A 106 -0.52 -12.95 1.11
N PRO A 107 -1.12 -14.04 1.62
CA PRO A 107 -2.42 -14.49 1.15
C PRO A 107 -3.52 -13.55 1.66
N LYS A 108 -3.81 -12.49 0.87
CA LYS A 108 -4.75 -11.43 1.26
C LYS A 108 -6.16 -11.97 1.59
N SER A 109 -6.54 -13.12 0.98
CA SER A 109 -7.81 -13.81 1.28
C SER A 109 -7.94 -14.24 2.73
N ASP A 110 -6.84 -14.52 3.42
CA ASP A 110 -6.82 -14.98 4.80
C ASP A 110 -6.97 -13.82 5.80
N TYR A 111 -6.92 -12.59 5.30
CA TYR A 111 -7.00 -11.34 6.06
C TYR A 111 -8.10 -10.44 5.49
N PRO A 112 -9.37 -10.63 5.88
CA PRO A 112 -10.52 -9.94 5.26
C PRO A 112 -10.41 -8.40 5.29
N GLU A 113 -9.90 -7.82 6.36
CA GLU A 113 -9.74 -6.37 6.47
C GLU A 113 -8.66 -5.83 5.51
N LEU A 114 -7.57 -6.58 5.31
CA LEU A 114 -6.57 -6.24 4.31
C LEU A 114 -7.17 -6.32 2.90
N LEU A 115 -7.93 -7.36 2.59
CA LEU A 115 -8.59 -7.51 1.30
C LEU A 115 -9.55 -6.36 1.02
N LEU A 116 -10.33 -5.93 2.02
CA LEU A 116 -11.21 -4.77 1.91
C LEU A 116 -10.41 -3.50 1.57
N SER A 117 -9.35 -3.18 2.32
CA SER A 117 -8.53 -1.98 2.07
C SER A 117 -7.86 -2.01 0.70
N ALA A 118 -7.41 -3.18 0.23
CA ALA A 118 -6.86 -3.32 -1.12
C ALA A 118 -7.92 -3.08 -2.21
N ASN A 119 -9.13 -3.60 -2.02
CA ASN A 119 -10.26 -3.37 -2.94
C ASN A 119 -10.69 -1.91 -2.95
N ASP A 120 -10.76 -1.26 -1.78
CA ASP A 120 -11.11 0.17 -1.67
C ASP A 120 -10.08 1.05 -2.40
N ALA A 121 -8.79 0.74 -2.25
CA ALA A 121 -7.76 1.46 -2.98
C ALA A 121 -7.90 1.31 -4.50
N PHE A 122 -8.28 0.13 -5.01
CA PHE A 122 -8.52 -0.10 -6.42
C PHE A 122 -9.84 0.53 -6.91
N SER A 123 -10.87 0.59 -6.07
CA SER A 123 -12.16 1.19 -6.43
C SER A 123 -12.05 2.68 -6.77
N ASN A 124 -11.14 3.41 -6.14
CA ASN A 124 -10.85 4.81 -6.47
C ASN A 124 -10.46 5.00 -7.95
N LEU A 125 -9.64 4.10 -8.49
CA LEU A 125 -9.30 4.10 -9.91
C LEU A 125 -10.51 3.71 -10.77
N GLN A 126 -11.25 2.66 -10.37
CA GLN A 126 -12.43 2.19 -11.12
C GLN A 126 -13.48 3.29 -11.27
N ASP A 127 -13.74 4.07 -10.22
CA ASP A 127 -14.71 5.17 -10.27
C ASP A 127 -14.33 6.26 -11.27
N LYS A 128 -13.03 6.58 -11.38
CA LYS A 128 -12.56 7.54 -12.39
C LYS A 128 -12.62 6.98 -13.81
N VAL A 129 -12.28 5.70 -13.99
CA VAL A 129 -12.39 5.02 -15.30
C VAL A 129 -13.85 4.88 -15.72
N LYS A 130 -14.78 4.63 -14.79
CA LYS A 130 -16.21 4.52 -15.04
C LYS A 130 -16.79 5.79 -15.68
N ALA A 131 -16.30 6.96 -15.29
CA ALA A 131 -16.70 8.24 -15.89
C ALA A 131 -16.42 8.33 -17.40
N LEU A 132 -15.41 7.60 -17.90
CA LEU A 132 -15.08 7.54 -19.34
C LEU A 132 -15.99 6.60 -20.15
N HIS A 133 -16.60 5.61 -19.51
CA HIS A 133 -17.24 4.50 -20.21
C HIS A 133 -18.77 4.45 -20.10
N LYS A 134 -19.41 5.52 -19.62
CA LYS A 134 -20.88 5.60 -19.49
C LYS A 134 -21.50 4.32 -18.92
N ASN A 135 -20.92 3.81 -17.80
CA ASN A 135 -21.36 2.62 -17.09
C ASN A 135 -21.15 1.25 -17.81
N ASN A 136 -20.26 1.15 -18.78
CA ASN A 136 -19.86 -0.16 -19.33
C ASN A 136 -18.90 -0.86 -18.36
N THR A 137 -19.42 -1.78 -17.54
CA THR A 137 -18.70 -2.46 -16.45
C THR A 137 -17.48 -3.24 -16.96
N SER A 138 -17.63 -4.01 -18.05
CA SER A 138 -16.51 -4.82 -18.59
C SER A 138 -15.36 -3.95 -19.08
N LYS A 139 -15.65 -2.84 -19.78
CA LYS A 139 -14.63 -1.89 -20.22
C LYS A 139 -13.98 -1.17 -19.04
N THR A 140 -14.78 -0.79 -18.03
CA THR A 140 -14.28 -0.17 -16.81
C THR A 140 -13.27 -1.08 -16.10
N GLN A 141 -13.61 -2.34 -15.89
CA GLN A 141 -12.73 -3.29 -15.23
C GLN A 141 -11.43 -3.52 -16.01
N LEU A 142 -11.52 -3.81 -17.31
CA LEU A 142 -10.34 -4.04 -18.13
C LEU A 142 -9.41 -2.84 -18.16
N ASN A 143 -9.96 -1.63 -18.36
CA ASN A 143 -9.14 -0.43 -18.43
C ASN A 143 -8.55 -0.05 -17.06
N SER A 144 -9.26 -0.28 -15.96
CA SER A 144 -8.71 -0.06 -14.62
C SER A 144 -7.51 -0.97 -14.34
N ILE A 145 -7.61 -2.26 -14.71
CA ILE A 145 -6.49 -3.20 -14.60
C ILE A 145 -5.32 -2.76 -15.49
N SER A 146 -5.60 -2.35 -16.73
CA SER A 146 -4.57 -1.92 -17.68
C SER A 146 -3.83 -0.66 -17.20
N ILE A 147 -4.56 0.33 -16.69
CA ILE A 147 -3.99 1.58 -16.15
C ILE A 147 -3.15 1.28 -14.90
N HIS A 148 -3.66 0.42 -14.01
CA HIS A 148 -2.89 0.00 -12.82
C HIS A 148 -1.60 -0.72 -13.22
N ALA A 149 -1.69 -1.70 -14.13
CA ALA A 149 -0.52 -2.44 -14.61
C ALA A 149 0.52 -1.51 -15.27
N PHE A 150 0.07 -0.54 -16.07
CA PHE A 150 0.95 0.47 -16.67
C PHE A 150 1.63 1.34 -15.62
N ALA A 151 0.87 1.89 -14.66
CA ALA A 151 1.42 2.73 -13.61
C ALA A 151 2.42 1.97 -12.72
N HIS A 152 2.09 0.73 -12.35
CA HIS A 152 2.98 -0.12 -11.55
C HIS A 152 4.24 -0.52 -12.32
N GLY A 153 4.12 -0.89 -13.58
CA GLY A 153 5.26 -1.19 -14.45
C GLY A 153 6.17 0.02 -14.64
N LEU A 154 5.59 1.21 -14.86
CA LEU A 154 6.33 2.46 -14.96
C LEU A 154 7.08 2.78 -13.67
N LEU A 155 6.43 2.64 -12.50
CA LEU A 155 7.06 2.81 -11.19
C LEU A 155 8.28 1.89 -11.04
N ASN A 156 8.12 0.60 -11.38
CA ASN A 156 9.22 -0.37 -11.27
C ASN A 156 10.39 -0.01 -12.19
N ILE A 157 10.13 0.47 -13.41
CA ILE A 157 11.18 0.93 -14.33
C ILE A 157 11.91 2.15 -13.76
N ILE A 158 11.20 3.12 -13.21
CA ILE A 158 11.81 4.32 -12.61
C ILE A 158 12.68 3.92 -11.43
N GLN A 159 12.19 3.09 -10.51
CA GLN A 159 12.95 2.62 -9.34
C GLN A 159 14.19 1.80 -9.74
N MET A 160 14.10 0.98 -10.80
CA MET A 160 15.23 0.24 -11.33
C MET A 160 16.31 1.19 -11.90
N ASN A 161 15.90 2.21 -12.65
CA ASN A 161 16.81 3.19 -13.20
C ASN A 161 17.49 4.04 -12.11
N GLU A 162 16.79 4.42 -11.07
CA GLU A 162 17.39 5.10 -9.91
C GLU A 162 18.45 4.23 -9.22
N ARG A 163 18.20 2.94 -9.05
CA ARG A 163 19.18 2.01 -8.47
C ARG A 163 20.44 1.91 -9.35
N ILE A 164 20.26 1.85 -10.67
CA ILE A 164 21.38 1.79 -11.63
C ILE A 164 22.17 3.11 -11.64
N VAL A 165 21.47 4.25 -11.74
CA VAL A 165 22.11 5.57 -11.88
C VAL A 165 22.74 6.04 -10.57
N LEU A 166 22.13 5.78 -9.43
CA LEU A 166 22.59 6.25 -8.12
C LEU A 166 23.46 5.23 -7.38
N GLY A 167 23.70 4.04 -7.96
CA GLY A 167 24.51 2.99 -7.35
C GLY A 167 23.96 2.48 -6.01
N ARG A 168 22.69 2.69 -5.74
CA ARG A 168 22.02 2.18 -4.53
C ARG A 168 21.73 0.69 -4.71
N LYS A 169 22.41 -0.13 -3.89
CA LYS A 169 22.18 -1.57 -3.79
C LYS A 169 20.92 -1.86 -3.00
#